data_da0aa9a115070a3cd12f7315f2b1291d
#
_entry.id   da0aa9a115070a3cd12f7315f2b1291d
#
_cell.length_a   1.000
_cell.length_b   1.000
_cell.length_c   1.000
_cell.angle_alpha   90.00
_cell.angle_beta   90.00
_cell.angle_gamma   90.00
#
_symmetry.space_group_name_H-M   'P 1'
#
loop_
_entity.id
_entity.type
_entity.pdbx_description
1 polymer ?
#
loop_
_entity_poly.entity_id
_entity_poly.type
_entity_poly.pdbx_seq_one_letter_code
_entity_poly.pdbx_strand_id
1 'polypeptide(L)'
;EGPSEVGNLQDQARQARYQLLTQWARQNGIPLLALGHTADDQAETVLMRLKRAAGVNGLAGIPQRRTQDGISLIRPLLEARRSSLRAYLEHRDVAWIEDPSNEDERFERIRTRKALALLDELGLTVDVLGTVAQNMSKARKALGWYAFLEARDMMRFDSGAIVIELRKFRTLSDEISHRLMSQAILWISGGQYPPRRQAMIDTVALAQRGGSATLGGCRILRHKDDIWVCREHAAVQETRVSSGELWDQRWRIFAGDIGVCDVRALGPEGLKLCPDWRRLGAPAAALEVMPALWREGEFLAAPLAGFVNGTTAEPINSAEEF
;
A
#
# COMPACT_ATOMS: atom_id res chain seq x y z
N GLU A 1 22.38 6.17 -11.47
CA GLU A 1 22.88 5.02 -10.68
C GLU A 1 21.70 4.20 -10.19
N GLY A 2 21.59 2.96 -10.68
CA GLY A 2 20.56 2.02 -10.26
C GLY A 2 20.74 1.61 -8.80
N PRO A 3 19.70 1.05 -8.13
CA PRO A 3 19.81 0.59 -6.76
C PRO A 3 20.91 -0.48 -6.71
N SER A 4 21.83 -0.36 -5.74
CA SER A 4 22.84 -1.38 -5.52
C SER A 4 22.14 -2.72 -5.30
N GLU A 5 22.54 -3.76 -6.00
CA GLU A 5 21.94 -5.11 -5.95
C GLU A 5 21.76 -5.65 -4.53
N VAL A 6 22.67 -5.29 -3.62
CA VAL A 6 22.66 -5.72 -2.20
C VAL A 6 21.46 -5.13 -1.42
N GLY A 7 21.07 -3.87 -1.67
CA GLY A 7 19.92 -3.24 -0.98
C GLY A 7 18.57 -3.84 -1.40
N ASN A 8 18.45 -4.24 -2.65
CA ASN A 8 17.23 -4.87 -3.17
C ASN A 8 17.08 -6.31 -2.65
N LEU A 9 18.17 -7.06 -2.51
CA LEU A 9 18.16 -8.45 -1.99
C LEU A 9 17.70 -8.52 -0.52
N GLN A 10 18.12 -7.58 0.34
CA GLN A 10 17.70 -7.56 1.75
C GLN A 10 16.20 -7.24 1.90
N ASP A 11 15.69 -6.29 1.12
CA ASP A 11 14.26 -5.96 1.13
C ASP A 11 13.42 -7.14 0.61
N GLN A 12 13.87 -7.81 -0.44
CA GLN A 12 13.22 -9.02 -0.97
C GLN A 12 13.24 -10.16 0.05
N ALA A 13 14.37 -10.44 0.69
CA ALA A 13 14.47 -11.45 1.73
C ALA A 13 13.60 -11.12 2.95
N ARG A 14 13.51 -9.84 3.33
CA ARG A 14 12.61 -9.37 4.38
C ARG A 14 11.15 -9.58 4.00
N GLN A 15 10.74 -9.20 2.79
CA GLN A 15 9.38 -9.40 2.29
C GLN A 15 9.01 -10.87 2.25
N ALA A 16 9.86 -11.72 1.68
CA ALA A 16 9.66 -13.15 1.62
C ALA A 16 9.49 -13.76 3.03
N ARG A 17 10.32 -13.35 3.99
CA ARG A 17 10.19 -13.80 5.37
C ARG A 17 8.83 -13.42 5.99
N TYR A 18 8.34 -12.21 5.79
CA TYR A 18 7.04 -11.81 6.31
C TYR A 18 5.90 -12.58 5.62
N GLN A 19 5.98 -12.79 4.31
CA GLN A 19 5.00 -13.59 3.58
C GLN A 19 4.94 -15.03 4.11
N LEU A 20 6.09 -15.68 4.28
CA LEU A 20 6.16 -17.04 4.83
C LEU A 20 5.60 -17.11 6.26
N LEU A 21 5.93 -16.14 7.11
CA LEU A 21 5.45 -16.09 8.49
C LEU A 21 3.93 -15.88 8.55
N THR A 22 3.38 -14.95 7.75
CA THR A 22 1.93 -14.71 7.72
C THR A 22 1.16 -15.86 7.09
N GLN A 23 1.71 -16.49 6.06
CA GLN A 23 1.15 -17.70 5.46
C GLN A 23 1.11 -18.87 6.45
N TRP A 24 2.23 -19.12 7.14
CA TRP A 24 2.30 -20.16 8.17
C TRP A 24 1.32 -19.90 9.32
N ALA A 25 1.25 -18.67 9.82
CA ALA A 25 0.33 -18.27 10.88
C ALA A 25 -1.13 -18.51 10.48
N ARG A 26 -1.49 -18.16 9.24
CA ARG A 26 -2.84 -18.38 8.69
C ARG A 26 -3.18 -19.86 8.60
N GLN A 27 -2.27 -20.69 8.09
CA GLN A 27 -2.45 -22.14 7.97
C GLN A 27 -2.64 -22.82 9.33
N ASN A 28 -2.06 -22.26 10.40
CA ASN A 28 -2.14 -22.79 11.76
C ASN A 28 -3.18 -22.06 12.65
N GLY A 29 -4.02 -21.19 12.07
CA GLY A 29 -5.06 -20.48 12.83
C GLY A 29 -4.51 -19.47 13.85
N ILE A 30 -3.28 -18.95 13.66
CA ILE A 30 -2.63 -18.02 14.58
C ILE A 30 -2.92 -16.59 14.11
N PRO A 31 -3.75 -15.79 14.84
CA PRO A 31 -4.14 -14.46 14.38
C PRO A 31 -3.09 -13.37 14.68
N LEU A 32 -2.05 -13.69 15.50
CA LEU A 32 -1.12 -12.72 16.01
C LEU A 32 0.31 -13.27 16.05
N LEU A 33 1.29 -12.49 15.53
CA LEU A 33 2.72 -12.80 15.61
C LEU A 33 3.46 -11.70 16.37
N ALA A 34 4.24 -12.08 17.38
CA ALA A 34 5.13 -11.18 18.11
C ALA A 34 6.50 -11.10 17.41
N LEU A 35 7.03 -9.89 17.22
CA LEU A 35 8.31 -9.61 16.59
C LEU A 35 9.25 -8.95 17.61
N GLY A 36 10.51 -9.40 17.66
CA GLY A 36 11.51 -8.99 18.63
C GLY A 36 12.21 -7.64 18.35
N HIS A 37 11.52 -6.67 17.74
CA HIS A 37 12.09 -5.33 17.56
C HIS A 37 12.16 -4.57 18.88
N THR A 38 13.26 -3.84 19.09
CA THR A 38 13.61 -3.11 20.31
C THR A 38 13.60 -1.59 20.11
N ALA A 39 13.82 -0.82 21.18
CA ALA A 39 14.01 0.63 21.11
C ALA A 39 15.24 0.99 20.25
N ASP A 40 16.29 0.17 20.29
CA ASP A 40 17.47 0.35 19.44
C ASP A 40 17.09 0.23 17.94
N ASP A 41 16.27 -0.75 17.55
CA ASP A 41 15.78 -0.88 16.17
C ASP A 41 14.91 0.31 15.75
N GLN A 42 14.17 0.89 16.69
CA GLN A 42 13.39 2.10 16.46
C GLN A 42 14.30 3.29 16.16
N ALA A 43 15.32 3.53 16.99
CA ALA A 43 16.29 4.61 16.82
C ALA A 43 17.08 4.46 15.50
N GLU A 44 17.58 3.25 15.21
CA GLU A 44 18.22 2.93 13.93
C GLU A 44 17.31 3.30 12.76
N THR A 45 16.04 2.92 12.82
CA THR A 45 15.05 3.19 11.76
C THR A 45 14.78 4.69 11.60
N VAL A 46 14.64 5.44 12.68
CA VAL A 46 14.44 6.90 12.64
C VAL A 46 15.64 7.57 11.98
N LEU A 47 16.86 7.23 12.39
CA LEU A 47 18.08 7.83 11.84
C LEU A 47 18.26 7.53 10.35
N MET A 48 18.03 6.27 9.93
CA MET A 48 18.07 5.88 8.53
C MET A 48 17.03 6.64 7.68
N ARG A 49 15.86 6.91 8.22
CA ARG A 49 14.79 7.64 7.53
C ARG A 49 15.02 9.15 7.53
N LEU A 50 15.61 9.70 8.61
CA LEU A 50 16.04 11.10 8.68
C LEU A 50 17.10 11.39 7.60
N LYS A 51 18.10 10.53 7.45
CA LYS A 51 19.09 10.60 6.36
C LYS A 51 18.45 10.70 4.96
N ARG A 52 17.28 10.09 4.78
CA ARG A 52 16.53 10.08 3.51
C ARG A 52 15.52 11.23 3.43
N ALA A 53 15.60 12.23 4.31
CA ALA A 53 14.66 13.35 4.42
C ALA A 53 13.19 12.90 4.51
N ALA A 54 12.92 11.81 5.25
CA ALA A 54 11.56 11.31 5.42
C ALA A 54 10.70 12.29 6.23
N GLY A 55 9.45 12.48 5.80
CA GLY A 55 8.45 13.26 6.53
C GLY A 55 7.82 12.49 7.69
N VAL A 56 6.68 13.00 8.19
CA VAL A 56 5.96 12.47 9.36
C VAL A 56 5.74 10.96 9.30
N ASN A 57 5.30 10.41 8.17
CA ASN A 57 5.04 8.99 8.01
C ASN A 57 6.30 8.13 8.20
N GLY A 58 7.42 8.60 7.66
CA GLY A 58 8.70 7.92 7.78
C GLY A 58 9.25 8.02 9.19
N LEU A 59 9.33 9.22 9.76
CA LEU A 59 9.89 9.47 11.07
C LEU A 59 9.05 8.89 12.23
N ALA A 60 7.79 8.51 11.98
CA ALA A 60 6.98 7.73 12.91
C ALA A 60 7.57 6.33 13.21
N GLY A 61 8.68 5.95 12.58
CA GLY A 61 9.43 4.74 12.88
C GLY A 61 8.68 3.43 12.60
N ILE A 62 9.04 2.40 13.34
CA ILE A 62 8.42 1.08 13.27
C ILE A 62 7.08 1.13 14.03
N PRO A 63 5.95 0.74 13.43
CA PRO A 63 4.67 0.72 14.15
C PRO A 63 4.64 -0.39 15.19
N GLN A 64 4.05 -0.13 16.36
CA GLN A 64 3.88 -1.12 17.42
C GLN A 64 3.01 -2.29 16.98
N ARG A 65 1.99 -2.02 16.16
CA ARG A 65 1.10 -3.01 15.55
C ARG A 65 0.89 -2.70 14.06
N ARG A 66 0.87 -3.75 13.24
CA ARG A 66 0.53 -3.69 11.81
C ARG A 66 -0.23 -4.95 11.44
N THR A 67 -1.27 -4.84 10.65
CA THR A 67 -1.92 -6.00 10.02
C THR A 67 -1.25 -6.27 8.67
N GLN A 68 -0.98 -7.52 8.39
CA GLN A 68 -0.50 -7.99 7.09
C GLN A 68 -1.14 -9.34 6.79
N ASP A 69 -1.75 -9.47 5.62
CA ASP A 69 -2.43 -10.69 5.17
C ASP A 69 -3.43 -11.25 6.21
N GLY A 70 -4.16 -10.39 6.91
CA GLY A 70 -5.09 -10.75 7.98
C GLY A 70 -4.44 -11.12 9.32
N ILE A 71 -3.11 -11.15 9.42
CA ILE A 71 -2.36 -11.46 10.66
C ILE A 71 -1.90 -10.17 11.33
N SER A 72 -2.13 -10.05 12.65
CA SER A 72 -1.61 -8.95 13.46
C SER A 72 -0.14 -9.16 13.83
N LEU A 73 0.74 -8.30 13.33
CA LEU A 73 2.15 -8.26 13.71
C LEU A 73 2.33 -7.24 14.83
N ILE A 74 2.71 -7.69 16.03
CA ILE A 74 2.95 -6.83 17.20
C ILE A 74 4.42 -6.80 17.59
N ARG A 75 4.84 -5.75 18.29
CA ARG A 75 6.22 -5.55 18.74
C ARG A 75 6.22 -5.15 20.21
N PRO A 76 6.11 -6.15 21.11
CA PRO A 76 5.98 -5.89 22.55
C PRO A 76 7.23 -5.23 23.16
N LEU A 77 8.41 -5.47 22.57
CA LEU A 77 9.70 -4.99 23.07
C LEU A 77 10.15 -3.66 22.45
N LEU A 78 9.29 -2.98 21.67
CA LEU A 78 9.67 -1.79 20.91
C LEU A 78 10.10 -0.60 21.79
N GLU A 79 9.75 -0.60 23.06
CA GLU A 79 10.14 0.41 24.06
C GLU A 79 11.26 -0.08 24.99
N ALA A 80 11.64 -1.38 24.91
CA ALA A 80 12.72 -1.94 25.69
C ALA A 80 14.07 -1.77 24.98
N ARG A 81 15.09 -1.32 25.72
CA ARG A 81 16.47 -1.28 25.20
C ARG A 81 17.06 -2.68 25.12
N ARG A 82 17.89 -2.95 24.10
CA ARG A 82 18.60 -4.22 23.95
C ARG A 82 19.51 -4.50 25.15
N SER A 83 20.17 -3.48 25.71
CA SER A 83 20.98 -3.61 26.93
C SER A 83 20.15 -4.09 28.14
N SER A 84 18.94 -3.55 28.33
CA SER A 84 18.06 -3.97 29.43
C SER A 84 17.59 -5.42 29.25
N LEU A 85 17.35 -5.85 28.00
CA LEU A 85 16.97 -7.23 27.71
C LEU A 85 18.13 -8.20 27.99
N ARG A 86 19.37 -7.82 27.63
CA ARG A 86 20.57 -8.60 27.96
C ARG A 86 20.75 -8.73 29.46
N ALA A 87 20.70 -7.62 30.21
CA ALA A 87 20.81 -7.65 31.66
C ALA A 87 19.73 -8.53 32.31
N TYR A 88 18.50 -8.52 31.77
CA TYR A 88 17.42 -9.41 32.21
C TYR A 88 17.75 -10.88 31.97
N LEU A 89 18.30 -11.25 30.80
CA LEU A 89 18.71 -12.63 30.48
C LEU A 89 19.87 -13.08 31.37
N GLU A 90 20.87 -12.22 31.57
CA GLU A 90 21.99 -12.47 32.48
C GLU A 90 21.51 -12.77 33.92
N HIS A 91 20.58 -11.94 34.45
CA HIS A 91 19.97 -12.16 35.76
C HIS A 91 19.19 -13.48 35.86
N ARG A 92 18.76 -14.03 34.73
CA ARG A 92 18.01 -15.31 34.64
C ARG A 92 18.89 -16.49 34.26
N ASP A 93 20.22 -16.29 34.14
CA ASP A 93 21.15 -17.30 33.66
C ASP A 93 20.75 -17.92 32.29
N VAL A 94 20.14 -17.11 31.42
CA VAL A 94 19.74 -17.53 30.08
C VAL A 94 20.76 -17.06 29.07
N ALA A 95 21.45 -18.00 28.41
CA ALA A 95 22.36 -17.70 27.32
C ALA A 95 21.64 -17.23 26.05
N TRP A 96 22.26 -16.33 25.29
CA TRP A 96 21.82 -15.93 23.95
C TRP A 96 22.91 -16.14 22.92
N ILE A 97 22.52 -16.19 21.66
CA ILE A 97 23.47 -16.36 20.55
C ILE A 97 23.79 -14.97 19.96
N GLU A 98 25.07 -14.67 19.81
CA GLU A 98 25.55 -13.52 19.03
C GLU A 98 25.73 -13.97 17.58
N ASP A 99 25.00 -13.36 16.67
CA ASP A 99 25.12 -13.62 15.23
C ASP A 99 26.30 -12.79 14.67
N PRO A 100 27.34 -13.41 14.11
CA PRO A 100 28.51 -12.69 13.55
C PRO A 100 28.14 -11.68 12.45
N SER A 101 27.03 -11.89 11.75
CA SER A 101 26.55 -10.95 10.73
C SER A 101 26.16 -9.57 11.29
N ASN A 102 25.99 -9.46 12.62
CA ASN A 102 25.70 -8.20 13.31
C ASN A 102 26.90 -7.22 13.33
N GLU A 103 28.07 -7.62 12.90
CA GLU A 103 29.29 -6.78 12.84
C GLU A 103 29.64 -6.35 11.40
N ASP A 104 28.94 -6.87 10.40
CA ASP A 104 29.26 -6.61 8.99
C ASP A 104 28.84 -5.20 8.54
N GLU A 105 29.82 -4.31 8.40
CA GLU A 105 29.63 -2.90 7.99
C GLU A 105 29.10 -2.71 6.56
N ARG A 106 29.06 -3.75 5.73
CA ARG A 106 28.37 -3.67 4.43
C ARG A 106 26.90 -3.35 4.59
N PHE A 107 26.32 -3.68 5.74
CA PHE A 107 24.92 -3.40 6.04
C PHE A 107 24.70 -1.99 6.61
N GLU A 108 23.78 -1.25 6.02
CA GLU A 108 23.45 0.13 6.42
C GLU A 108 23.07 0.22 7.91
N ARG A 109 22.40 -0.79 8.45
CA ARG A 109 21.99 -0.86 9.86
C ARG A 109 23.19 -0.89 10.82
N ILE A 110 24.23 -1.61 10.47
CA ILE A 110 25.43 -1.71 11.30
C ILE A 110 26.15 -0.36 11.36
N ARG A 111 26.30 0.31 10.19
CA ARG A 111 26.85 1.67 10.15
C ARG A 111 26.01 2.67 10.94
N THR A 112 24.67 2.54 10.86
CA THR A 112 23.74 3.39 11.63
C THR A 112 23.89 3.18 13.12
N ARG A 113 24.10 1.95 13.60
CA ARG A 113 24.32 1.63 15.01
C ARG A 113 25.62 2.25 15.53
N LYS A 114 26.71 2.19 14.75
CA LYS A 114 27.97 2.86 15.09
C LYS A 114 27.80 4.38 15.13
N ALA A 115 27.08 4.96 14.19
CA ALA A 115 26.77 6.39 14.20
C ALA A 115 25.93 6.80 15.42
N LEU A 116 24.97 5.98 15.85
CA LEU A 116 24.17 6.25 17.05
C LEU A 116 25.04 6.36 18.32
N ALA A 117 26.06 5.52 18.46
CA ALA A 117 26.99 5.59 19.59
C ALA A 117 27.73 6.94 19.65
N LEU A 118 28.11 7.50 18.48
CA LEU A 118 28.75 8.81 18.40
C LEU A 118 27.75 9.96 18.64
N LEU A 119 26.51 9.79 18.20
CA LEU A 119 25.45 10.79 18.38
C LEU A 119 24.94 10.86 19.83
N ASP A 120 25.13 9.80 20.61
CA ASP A 120 24.77 9.74 22.03
C ASP A 120 25.51 10.82 22.84
N GLU A 121 26.79 11.10 22.52
CA GLU A 121 27.59 12.18 23.10
C GLU A 121 26.98 13.58 22.85
N LEU A 122 26.22 13.74 21.76
CA LEU A 122 25.51 14.98 21.43
C LEU A 122 24.09 15.02 22.01
N GLY A 123 23.71 14.04 22.82
CA GLY A 123 22.37 13.94 23.41
C GLY A 123 21.32 13.31 22.47
N LEU A 124 21.71 12.86 21.28
CA LEU A 124 20.81 12.15 20.35
C LEU A 124 20.76 10.66 20.70
N THR A 125 20.26 10.37 21.87
CA THR A 125 20.18 9.02 22.43
C THR A 125 19.09 8.17 21.78
N VAL A 126 19.13 6.84 22.02
CA VAL A 126 18.05 5.92 21.60
C VAL A 126 16.69 6.38 22.11
N ASP A 127 16.61 6.89 23.37
CA ASP A 127 15.35 7.34 23.97
C ASP A 127 14.83 8.62 23.34
N VAL A 128 15.72 9.56 23.02
CA VAL A 128 15.34 10.79 22.30
C VAL A 128 14.78 10.46 20.92
N LEU A 129 15.45 9.59 20.15
CA LEU A 129 14.96 9.18 18.84
C LEU A 129 13.66 8.36 18.94
N GLY A 130 13.52 7.54 19.97
CA GLY A 130 12.27 6.85 20.30
C GLY A 130 11.12 7.82 20.57
N THR A 131 11.39 8.89 21.33
CA THR A 131 10.42 9.96 21.62
C THR A 131 10.02 10.70 20.34
N VAL A 132 10.97 11.00 19.45
CA VAL A 132 10.68 11.59 18.13
C VAL A 132 9.75 10.69 17.34
N ALA A 133 10.03 9.38 17.30
CA ALA A 133 9.17 8.41 16.60
C ALA A 133 7.73 8.39 17.17
N GLN A 134 7.60 8.41 18.49
CA GLN A 134 6.28 8.45 19.16
C GLN A 134 5.51 9.72 18.82
N ASN A 135 6.16 10.90 18.86
CA ASN A 135 5.55 12.19 18.52
C ASN A 135 5.12 12.22 17.06
N MET A 136 5.97 11.74 16.14
CA MET A 136 5.63 11.62 14.72
C MET A 136 4.51 10.60 14.48
N SER A 137 4.44 9.54 15.27
CA SER A 137 3.33 8.56 15.21
C SER A 137 2.00 9.18 15.62
N LYS A 138 1.99 10.03 16.67
CA LYS A 138 0.80 10.79 17.08
C LYS A 138 0.36 11.76 15.98
N ALA A 139 1.31 12.53 15.42
CA ALA A 139 1.05 13.46 14.31
C ALA A 139 0.50 12.72 13.08
N ARG A 140 1.10 11.58 12.72
CA ARG A 140 0.62 10.72 11.61
C ARG A 140 -0.82 10.29 11.81
N LYS A 141 -1.19 9.88 13.05
CA LYS A 141 -2.58 9.46 13.37
C LYS A 141 -3.55 10.63 13.24
N ALA A 142 -3.18 11.81 13.74
CA ALA A 142 -4.02 13.02 13.64
C ALA A 142 -4.23 13.45 12.19
N LEU A 143 -3.16 13.47 11.38
CA LEU A 143 -3.24 13.78 9.95
C LEU A 143 -4.04 12.71 9.18
N GLY A 144 -3.90 11.44 9.55
CA GLY A 144 -4.69 10.35 8.97
C GLY A 144 -6.18 10.49 9.27
N TRP A 145 -6.51 10.85 10.50
CA TRP A 145 -7.90 11.12 10.91
C TRP A 145 -8.50 12.30 10.15
N TYR A 146 -7.75 13.41 10.02
CA TYR A 146 -8.21 14.55 9.26
C TYR A 146 -8.39 14.20 7.77
N ALA A 147 -7.44 13.47 7.18
CA ALA A 147 -7.57 13.00 5.81
C ALA A 147 -8.80 12.11 5.61
N PHE A 148 -9.11 11.23 6.57
CA PHE A 148 -10.32 10.40 6.54
C PHE A 148 -11.60 11.26 6.56
N LEU A 149 -11.66 12.29 7.39
CA LEU A 149 -12.83 13.18 7.43
C LEU A 149 -13.05 13.89 6.08
N GLU A 150 -11.98 14.38 5.47
CA GLU A 150 -12.03 15.01 4.14
C GLU A 150 -12.41 13.99 3.05
N ALA A 151 -11.86 12.77 3.10
CA ALA A 151 -12.20 11.70 2.15
C ALA A 151 -13.69 11.40 2.16
N ARG A 152 -14.27 11.24 3.35
CA ARG A 152 -15.70 10.91 3.52
C ARG A 152 -16.63 11.92 2.83
N ASP A 153 -16.23 13.18 2.79
CA ASP A 153 -17.06 14.27 2.25
C ASP A 153 -16.85 14.51 0.75
N MET A 154 -15.76 14.00 0.15
CA MET A 154 -15.41 14.30 -1.24
C MET A 154 -15.07 13.09 -2.11
N MET A 155 -14.96 11.90 -1.52
CA MET A 155 -14.57 10.70 -2.25
C MET A 155 -15.71 9.69 -2.30
N ARG A 156 -15.81 8.99 -3.42
CA ARG A 156 -16.76 7.90 -3.61
C ARG A 156 -16.15 6.81 -4.47
N PHE A 157 -16.72 5.63 -4.39
CA PHE A 157 -16.42 4.52 -5.30
C PHE A 157 -17.40 4.50 -6.44
N ASP A 158 -16.90 4.39 -7.65
CA ASP A 158 -17.70 4.30 -8.84
C ASP A 158 -16.94 3.49 -9.90
N SER A 159 -17.62 2.52 -10.49
CA SER A 159 -17.07 1.71 -11.60
C SER A 159 -15.63 1.23 -11.32
N GLY A 160 -15.38 0.69 -10.09
CA GLY A 160 -14.08 0.18 -9.67
C GLY A 160 -12.97 1.23 -9.52
N ALA A 161 -13.29 2.50 -9.62
CA ALA A 161 -12.39 3.63 -9.42
C ALA A 161 -12.70 4.36 -8.10
N ILE A 162 -11.73 5.12 -7.61
CA ILE A 162 -11.96 6.16 -6.61
C ILE A 162 -12.20 7.46 -7.35
N VAL A 163 -13.29 8.12 -7.01
CA VAL A 163 -13.72 9.38 -7.61
C VAL A 163 -13.66 10.47 -6.55
N ILE A 164 -12.95 11.55 -6.85
CA ILE A 164 -12.67 12.65 -5.92
C ILE A 164 -13.25 13.94 -6.51
N GLU A 165 -14.05 14.68 -5.75
CA GLU A 165 -14.58 15.99 -6.15
C GLU A 165 -13.42 16.99 -6.33
N LEU A 166 -13.17 17.41 -7.58
CA LEU A 166 -12.02 18.26 -7.93
C LEU A 166 -12.06 19.60 -7.19
N ARG A 167 -13.25 20.20 -7.03
CA ARG A 167 -13.39 21.50 -6.36
C ARG A 167 -12.92 21.43 -4.92
N LYS A 168 -13.34 20.44 -4.15
CA LYS A 168 -12.92 20.24 -2.76
C LYS A 168 -11.44 19.82 -2.68
N PHE A 169 -10.98 18.94 -3.57
CA PHE A 169 -9.58 18.51 -3.59
C PHE A 169 -8.60 19.68 -3.78
N ARG A 170 -8.97 20.70 -4.56
CA ARG A 170 -8.16 21.91 -4.76
C ARG A 170 -8.00 22.77 -3.50
N THR A 171 -8.89 22.67 -2.52
CA THR A 171 -8.84 23.45 -1.29
C THR A 171 -8.03 22.79 -0.18
N LEU A 172 -7.63 21.55 -0.38
CA LEU A 172 -6.84 20.80 0.60
C LEU A 172 -5.40 21.32 0.68
N SER A 173 -4.81 21.19 1.88
CA SER A 173 -3.38 21.37 2.04
C SER A 173 -2.59 20.28 1.30
N ASP A 174 -1.35 20.58 0.92
CA ASP A 174 -0.48 19.65 0.17
C ASP A 174 -0.32 18.31 0.88
N GLU A 175 -0.17 18.29 2.21
CA GLU A 175 -0.01 17.07 2.99
C GLU A 175 -1.27 16.18 2.91
N ILE A 176 -2.47 16.76 2.98
CA ILE A 176 -3.72 16.00 2.92
C ILE A 176 -4.00 15.52 1.51
N SER A 177 -3.81 16.37 0.49
CA SER A 177 -3.92 15.98 -0.92
C SER A 177 -3.00 14.81 -1.26
N HIS A 178 -1.75 14.87 -0.78
CA HIS A 178 -0.76 13.81 -0.95
C HIS A 178 -1.18 12.51 -0.27
N ARG A 179 -1.72 12.58 0.96
CA ARG A 179 -2.21 11.40 1.70
C ARG A 179 -3.37 10.73 0.98
N LEU A 180 -4.37 11.50 0.59
CA LEU A 180 -5.55 10.98 -0.08
C LEU A 180 -5.19 10.35 -1.44
N MET A 181 -4.38 11.03 -2.24
CA MET A 181 -3.92 10.48 -3.52
C MET A 181 -3.07 9.21 -3.35
N SER A 182 -2.17 9.20 -2.35
CA SER A 182 -1.37 8.01 -2.03
C SER A 182 -2.26 6.83 -1.63
N GLN A 183 -3.24 7.06 -0.77
CA GLN A 183 -4.16 6.02 -0.34
C GLN A 183 -5.01 5.51 -1.50
N ALA A 184 -5.53 6.40 -2.34
CA ALA A 184 -6.29 6.05 -3.52
C ALA A 184 -5.48 5.16 -4.49
N ILE A 185 -4.23 5.55 -4.77
CA ILE A 185 -3.34 4.75 -5.63
C ILE A 185 -3.05 3.37 -5.02
N LEU A 186 -2.70 3.30 -3.74
CA LEU A 186 -2.42 2.04 -3.07
C LEU A 186 -3.64 1.11 -3.06
N TRP A 187 -4.82 1.66 -2.79
CA TRP A 187 -6.06 0.88 -2.76
C TRP A 187 -6.42 0.34 -4.15
N ILE A 188 -6.32 1.17 -5.19
CA ILE A 188 -6.60 0.76 -6.57
C ILE A 188 -5.57 -0.22 -7.11
N SER A 189 -4.27 -0.04 -6.78
CA SER A 189 -3.19 -0.88 -7.30
C SER A 189 -2.95 -2.17 -6.51
N GLY A 190 -3.42 -2.24 -5.26
CA GLY A 190 -3.03 -3.30 -4.32
C GLY A 190 -1.56 -3.19 -3.86
N GLY A 191 -0.91 -2.05 -4.11
CA GLY A 191 0.49 -1.82 -3.79
C GLY A 191 0.75 -1.77 -2.29
N GLN A 192 1.91 -2.27 -1.85
CA GLN A 192 2.29 -2.24 -0.43
C GLN A 192 2.99 -0.93 -0.01
N TYR A 193 3.54 -0.21 -0.96
CA TYR A 193 4.30 1.02 -0.73
C TYR A 193 3.82 2.15 -1.64
N PRO A 194 3.74 3.38 -1.11
CA PRO A 194 3.38 4.53 -1.92
C PRO A 194 4.44 4.79 -3.00
N PRO A 195 4.05 5.40 -4.12
CA PRO A 195 4.98 5.85 -5.15
C PRO A 195 6.04 6.82 -4.60
N ARG A 196 7.10 7.05 -5.37
CA ARG A 196 8.18 7.98 -5.01
C ARG A 196 7.62 9.39 -4.78
N ARG A 197 8.16 10.08 -3.75
CA ARG A 197 7.65 11.38 -3.28
C ARG A 197 7.50 12.41 -4.41
N GLN A 198 8.53 12.60 -5.24
CA GLN A 198 8.48 13.61 -6.31
C GLN A 198 7.39 13.30 -7.33
N ALA A 199 7.31 12.06 -7.81
CA ALA A 199 6.28 11.64 -8.75
C ALA A 199 4.86 11.84 -8.18
N MET A 200 4.68 11.64 -6.87
CA MET A 200 3.41 11.89 -6.20
C MET A 200 3.09 13.39 -6.14
N ILE A 201 4.07 14.24 -5.80
CA ILE A 201 3.89 15.71 -5.78
C ILE A 201 3.45 16.20 -7.16
N ASP A 202 4.14 15.75 -8.22
CA ASP A 202 3.85 16.13 -9.61
C ASP A 202 2.44 15.66 -10.02
N THR A 203 2.07 14.44 -9.61
CA THR A 203 0.75 13.87 -9.87
C THR A 203 -0.37 14.63 -9.17
N VAL A 204 -0.20 14.98 -7.89
CA VAL A 204 -1.18 15.79 -7.14
C VAL A 204 -1.34 17.16 -7.77
N ALA A 205 -0.23 17.85 -8.08
CA ALA A 205 -0.27 19.16 -8.74
C ALA A 205 -0.98 19.10 -10.11
N LEU A 206 -0.74 18.04 -10.89
CA LEU A 206 -1.39 17.83 -12.18
C LEU A 206 -2.89 17.54 -12.02
N ALA A 207 -3.28 16.69 -11.06
CA ALA A 207 -4.66 16.37 -10.76
C ALA A 207 -5.45 17.62 -10.31
N GLN A 208 -4.87 18.46 -9.45
CA GLN A 208 -5.47 19.73 -9.02
C GLN A 208 -5.74 20.68 -10.19
N ARG A 209 -4.91 20.67 -11.23
CA ARG A 209 -5.12 21.44 -12.47
C ARG A 209 -6.11 20.78 -13.42
N GLY A 210 -6.60 19.58 -13.11
CA GLY A 210 -7.49 18.80 -13.97
C GLY A 210 -6.77 18.11 -15.13
N GLY A 211 -5.48 17.87 -15.00
CA GLY A 211 -4.67 17.09 -15.94
C GLY A 211 -4.82 15.58 -15.75
N SER A 212 -4.06 14.79 -16.52
CA SER A 212 -4.04 13.34 -16.46
C SER A 212 -2.61 12.83 -16.24
N ALA A 213 -2.45 11.81 -15.39
CA ALA A 213 -1.18 11.16 -15.10
C ALA A 213 -1.34 9.65 -14.98
N THR A 214 -0.22 8.91 -15.08
CA THR A 214 -0.12 7.50 -14.67
C THR A 214 0.91 7.39 -13.57
N LEU A 215 0.57 6.69 -12.49
CA LEU A 215 1.46 6.48 -11.36
C LEU A 215 1.07 5.22 -10.57
N GLY A 216 2.05 4.37 -10.27
CA GLY A 216 1.85 3.19 -9.44
C GLY A 216 0.82 2.19 -9.99
N GLY A 217 0.74 2.02 -11.32
CA GLY A 217 -0.24 1.14 -11.98
C GLY A 217 -1.66 1.69 -11.98
N CYS A 218 -1.82 2.99 -11.72
CA CYS A 218 -3.09 3.71 -11.77
C CYS A 218 -3.05 4.82 -12.81
N ARG A 219 -4.18 5.08 -13.43
CA ARG A 219 -4.44 6.26 -14.24
C ARG A 219 -5.28 7.24 -13.45
N ILE A 220 -4.78 8.47 -13.35
CA ILE A 220 -5.45 9.61 -12.71
C ILE A 220 -5.88 10.55 -13.82
N LEU A 221 -7.16 10.89 -13.92
CA LEU A 221 -7.66 11.77 -14.96
C LEU A 221 -8.84 12.59 -14.47
N ARG A 222 -9.04 13.76 -15.08
CA ARG A 222 -10.27 14.52 -14.89
C ARG A 222 -11.37 13.98 -15.80
N HIS A 223 -12.56 13.78 -15.23
CA HIS A 223 -13.77 13.56 -15.99
C HIS A 223 -14.91 14.39 -15.38
N LYS A 224 -15.50 15.29 -16.17
CA LYS A 224 -16.44 16.31 -15.68
C LYS A 224 -15.81 17.16 -14.56
N ASP A 225 -16.42 17.19 -13.38
CA ASP A 225 -15.97 17.95 -12.21
C ASP A 225 -15.21 17.10 -11.19
N ASP A 226 -14.83 15.89 -11.57
CA ASP A 226 -14.19 14.92 -10.69
C ASP A 226 -12.81 14.48 -11.19
N ILE A 227 -11.96 14.08 -10.24
CA ILE A 227 -10.73 13.32 -10.49
C ILE A 227 -11.08 11.84 -10.33
N TRP A 228 -10.74 11.06 -11.34
CA TRP A 228 -10.89 9.61 -11.34
C TRP A 228 -9.53 8.94 -11.17
N VAL A 229 -9.41 8.07 -10.19
CA VAL A 229 -8.24 7.21 -9.98
C VAL A 229 -8.67 5.78 -10.27
N CYS A 230 -8.28 5.24 -11.41
CA CYS A 230 -8.60 3.89 -11.86
C CYS A 230 -7.32 3.09 -12.15
N ARG A 231 -7.45 1.78 -12.37
CA ARG A 231 -6.30 0.97 -12.84
C ARG A 231 -5.76 1.51 -14.15
N GLU A 232 -4.48 1.36 -14.37
CA GLU A 232 -3.86 1.57 -15.68
C GLU A 232 -4.10 0.34 -16.55
N HIS A 233 -4.49 0.52 -17.82
CA HIS A 233 -4.79 -0.60 -18.71
C HIS A 233 -3.57 -1.52 -18.90
N ALA A 234 -2.37 -0.95 -19.05
CA ALA A 234 -1.13 -1.71 -19.14
C ALA A 234 -0.84 -2.63 -17.93
N ALA A 235 -1.41 -2.30 -16.76
CA ALA A 235 -1.22 -3.10 -15.55
C ALA A 235 -2.13 -4.35 -15.50
N VAL A 236 -3.19 -4.41 -16.31
CA VAL A 236 -4.20 -5.50 -16.26
C VAL A 236 -4.42 -6.18 -17.59
N GLN A 237 -3.94 -5.66 -18.69
CA GLN A 237 -4.20 -6.17 -20.05
C GLN A 237 -3.77 -7.64 -20.26
N GLU A 238 -2.72 -8.09 -19.56
CA GLU A 238 -2.21 -9.47 -19.65
C GLU A 238 -2.80 -10.40 -18.57
N THR A 239 -3.58 -9.83 -17.61
CA THR A 239 -4.15 -10.62 -16.52
C THR A 239 -5.32 -11.46 -17.02
N ARG A 240 -5.21 -12.78 -16.88
CA ARG A 240 -6.26 -13.75 -17.24
C ARG A 240 -6.43 -14.77 -16.13
N VAL A 241 -7.68 -15.07 -15.79
CA VAL A 241 -8.06 -16.10 -14.83
C VAL A 241 -9.34 -16.77 -15.31
N SER A 242 -9.73 -17.90 -14.71
CA SER A 242 -11.04 -18.51 -14.96
C SER A 242 -12.15 -17.80 -14.20
N SER A 243 -13.37 -17.85 -14.71
CA SER A 243 -14.55 -17.33 -13.99
C SER A 243 -14.67 -17.96 -12.60
N GLY A 244 -14.99 -17.14 -11.59
CA GLY A 244 -14.98 -17.53 -10.18
C GLY A 244 -13.64 -17.32 -9.46
N GLU A 245 -12.53 -17.22 -10.19
CA GLU A 245 -11.23 -16.89 -9.61
C GLU A 245 -11.04 -15.39 -9.38
N LEU A 246 -10.01 -15.05 -8.59
CA LEU A 246 -9.69 -13.68 -8.24
C LEU A 246 -8.90 -12.99 -9.37
N TRP A 247 -9.51 -11.98 -10.00
CA TRP A 247 -8.89 -11.18 -11.03
C TRP A 247 -8.36 -9.83 -10.48
N ASP A 248 -7.14 -9.47 -10.88
CA ASP A 248 -6.41 -8.24 -10.46
C ASP A 248 -6.41 -8.02 -8.94
N GLN A 249 -6.46 -9.09 -8.13
CA GLN A 249 -6.56 -9.05 -6.66
C GLN A 249 -7.76 -8.25 -6.13
N ARG A 250 -8.75 -7.93 -6.97
CA ARG A 250 -9.84 -6.99 -6.66
C ARG A 250 -11.23 -7.51 -6.97
N TRP A 251 -11.36 -8.35 -7.98
CA TRP A 251 -12.66 -8.75 -8.53
C TRP A 251 -12.83 -10.23 -8.63
N ARG A 252 -14.02 -10.69 -8.35
CA ARG A 252 -14.47 -12.03 -8.68
C ARG A 252 -15.71 -11.93 -9.58
N ILE A 253 -15.68 -12.62 -10.73
CA ILE A 253 -16.82 -12.65 -11.67
C ILE A 253 -17.39 -14.05 -11.72
N PHE A 254 -18.71 -14.11 -11.58
CA PHE A 254 -19.48 -15.33 -11.68
C PHE A 254 -20.21 -15.36 -13.03
N ALA A 255 -19.96 -16.41 -13.79
CA ALA A 255 -20.46 -16.54 -15.16
C ALA A 255 -21.94 -17.01 -15.24
N GLY A 256 -22.58 -17.40 -14.12
CA GLY A 256 -23.94 -17.90 -14.12
C GLY A 256 -24.10 -19.12 -15.07
N ASP A 257 -25.13 -19.11 -15.89
CA ASP A 257 -25.44 -20.17 -16.85
C ASP A 257 -24.49 -20.20 -18.06
N ILE A 258 -23.62 -19.19 -18.22
CA ILE A 258 -22.64 -19.14 -19.33
C ILE A 258 -21.60 -20.26 -19.20
N GLY A 259 -21.33 -20.75 -17.98
CA GLY A 259 -20.33 -21.76 -17.70
C GLY A 259 -18.92 -21.19 -17.62
N VAL A 260 -17.89 -22.05 -17.66
CA VAL A 260 -16.48 -21.64 -17.51
C VAL A 260 -16.04 -20.76 -18.68
N CYS A 261 -15.47 -19.60 -18.35
CA CYS A 261 -14.98 -18.60 -19.31
C CYS A 261 -13.70 -17.95 -18.78
N ASP A 262 -12.97 -17.29 -19.66
CA ASP A 262 -11.85 -16.44 -19.31
C ASP A 262 -12.31 -15.09 -18.76
N VAL A 263 -11.73 -14.64 -17.68
CA VAL A 263 -11.85 -13.27 -17.16
C VAL A 263 -10.60 -12.50 -17.56
N ARG A 264 -10.77 -11.42 -18.29
CA ARG A 264 -9.70 -10.47 -18.65
C ARG A 264 -10.25 -9.04 -18.68
N ALA A 265 -9.35 -8.05 -18.80
CA ALA A 265 -9.77 -6.67 -18.95
C ALA A 265 -10.71 -6.51 -20.14
N LEU A 266 -11.74 -5.66 -19.98
CA LEU A 266 -12.69 -5.35 -21.04
C LEU A 266 -11.97 -4.78 -22.27
N GLY A 267 -11.02 -3.88 -22.02
CA GLY A 267 -10.28 -3.21 -23.08
C GLY A 267 -11.13 -2.25 -23.94
N PRO A 268 -10.47 -1.46 -24.81
CA PRO A 268 -11.18 -0.54 -25.67
C PRO A 268 -12.09 -1.26 -26.70
N GLU A 269 -11.70 -2.46 -27.14
CA GLU A 269 -12.48 -3.23 -28.10
C GLU A 269 -13.74 -3.82 -27.47
N GLY A 270 -13.64 -4.39 -26.26
CA GLY A 270 -14.79 -4.88 -25.53
C GLY A 270 -15.77 -3.77 -25.15
N LEU A 271 -15.25 -2.59 -24.79
CA LEU A 271 -16.10 -1.45 -24.45
C LEU A 271 -16.98 -0.98 -25.64
N LYS A 272 -16.49 -1.10 -26.88
CA LYS A 272 -17.28 -0.82 -28.08
C LYS A 272 -18.49 -1.75 -28.25
N LEU A 273 -18.39 -2.97 -27.69
CA LEU A 273 -19.47 -3.97 -27.74
C LEU A 273 -20.50 -3.78 -26.62
N CYS A 274 -20.30 -2.85 -25.69
CA CYS A 274 -21.24 -2.49 -24.63
C CYS A 274 -22.07 -1.27 -25.08
N PRO A 275 -23.31 -1.42 -25.55
CA PRO A 275 -24.04 -0.32 -26.24
C PRO A 275 -24.34 0.87 -25.34
N ASP A 276 -24.62 0.63 -24.07
CA ASP A 276 -25.12 1.64 -23.13
C ASP A 276 -24.08 2.12 -22.08
N TRP A 277 -22.80 1.80 -22.26
CA TRP A 277 -21.78 2.13 -21.26
C TRP A 277 -21.72 3.63 -20.90
N ARG A 278 -22.07 4.52 -21.86
CA ARG A 278 -22.06 5.98 -21.63
C ARG A 278 -23.10 6.43 -20.61
N ARG A 279 -24.17 5.65 -20.40
CA ARG A 279 -25.20 5.92 -19.38
C ARG A 279 -24.67 5.75 -17.96
N LEU A 280 -23.60 5.00 -17.77
CA LEU A 280 -22.95 4.83 -16.46
C LEU A 280 -22.27 6.14 -16.00
N GLY A 281 -21.99 7.07 -16.91
CA GLY A 281 -21.39 8.35 -16.57
C GLY A 281 -19.89 8.29 -16.21
N ALA A 282 -19.28 7.11 -16.23
CA ALA A 282 -17.87 6.89 -15.98
C ALA A 282 -17.02 7.17 -17.24
N PRO A 283 -15.74 7.57 -17.11
CA PRO A 283 -14.86 7.70 -18.25
C PRO A 283 -14.51 6.32 -18.86
N ALA A 284 -14.33 6.27 -20.19
CA ALA A 284 -13.94 5.03 -20.88
C ALA A 284 -12.75 4.34 -20.21
N ALA A 285 -11.74 5.12 -19.82
CA ALA A 285 -10.53 4.61 -19.16
C ALA A 285 -10.79 3.84 -17.84
N ALA A 286 -11.87 4.13 -17.11
CA ALA A 286 -12.25 3.40 -15.92
C ALA A 286 -12.97 2.09 -16.27
N LEU A 287 -13.77 2.06 -17.34
CA LEU A 287 -14.50 0.88 -17.77
C LEU A 287 -13.61 -0.11 -18.55
N GLU A 288 -12.70 0.37 -19.37
CA GLU A 288 -11.75 -0.46 -20.14
C GLU A 288 -10.90 -1.40 -19.25
N VAL A 289 -10.69 -1.01 -18.01
CA VAL A 289 -9.90 -1.77 -17.03
C VAL A 289 -10.75 -2.65 -16.12
N MET A 290 -12.05 -2.73 -16.37
CA MET A 290 -12.94 -3.62 -15.64
C MET A 290 -12.83 -5.05 -16.19
N PRO A 291 -13.05 -6.06 -15.32
CA PRO A 291 -13.08 -7.44 -15.77
C PRO A 291 -14.30 -7.73 -16.64
N ALA A 292 -14.09 -8.52 -17.68
CA ALA A 292 -15.13 -9.00 -18.61
C ALA A 292 -14.93 -10.49 -18.89
N LEU A 293 -16.00 -11.14 -19.31
CA LEU A 293 -16.01 -12.56 -19.64
C LEU A 293 -15.84 -12.76 -21.16
N TRP A 294 -14.96 -13.72 -21.48
CA TRP A 294 -14.60 -14.03 -22.85
C TRP A 294 -14.49 -15.56 -23.01
N ARG A 295 -14.76 -16.05 -24.21
CA ARG A 295 -14.57 -17.47 -24.59
C ARG A 295 -13.98 -17.52 -25.99
N GLU A 296 -12.81 -18.14 -26.15
CA GLU A 296 -12.11 -18.29 -27.44
C GLU A 296 -11.97 -16.96 -28.22
N GLY A 297 -11.85 -15.84 -27.50
CA GLY A 297 -11.77 -14.51 -28.10
C GLY A 297 -13.10 -13.79 -28.31
N GLU A 298 -14.23 -14.48 -28.16
CA GLU A 298 -15.57 -13.90 -28.24
C GLU A 298 -15.94 -13.22 -26.91
N PHE A 299 -16.51 -12.00 -27.01
CA PHE A 299 -16.99 -11.23 -25.87
C PHE A 299 -18.36 -11.73 -25.41
N LEU A 300 -18.50 -12.06 -24.13
CA LEU A 300 -19.72 -12.64 -23.57
C LEU A 300 -20.48 -11.71 -22.62
N ALA A 301 -19.77 -11.03 -21.71
CA ALA A 301 -20.37 -10.15 -20.73
C ALA A 301 -19.35 -9.17 -20.10
N ALA A 302 -19.83 -8.01 -19.68
CA ALA A 302 -19.10 -7.04 -18.86
C ALA A 302 -20.10 -6.39 -17.87
N PRO A 303 -20.41 -7.06 -16.74
CA PRO A 303 -21.46 -6.61 -15.83
C PRO A 303 -21.22 -5.20 -15.29
N LEU A 304 -19.96 -4.82 -15.07
CA LEU A 304 -19.57 -3.48 -14.58
C LEU A 304 -19.61 -2.39 -15.67
N ALA A 305 -19.69 -2.79 -16.95
CA ALA A 305 -19.87 -1.87 -18.08
C ALA A 305 -21.31 -1.86 -18.63
N GLY A 306 -22.27 -2.42 -17.87
CA GLY A 306 -23.69 -2.41 -18.21
C GLY A 306 -24.13 -3.56 -19.12
N PHE A 307 -23.25 -4.47 -19.52
CA PHE A 307 -23.55 -5.66 -20.32
C PHE A 307 -23.56 -6.93 -19.45
N VAL A 308 -24.66 -7.13 -18.71
CA VAL A 308 -24.75 -8.11 -17.62
C VAL A 308 -24.84 -9.57 -18.10
N ASN A 309 -25.67 -9.86 -19.09
CA ASN A 309 -25.89 -11.20 -19.67
C ASN A 309 -25.98 -12.36 -18.64
N GLY A 310 -26.72 -12.15 -17.54
CA GLY A 310 -26.87 -13.17 -16.47
C GLY A 310 -25.65 -13.36 -15.57
N THR A 311 -24.66 -12.48 -15.63
CA THR A 311 -23.40 -12.56 -14.86
C THR A 311 -23.35 -11.51 -13.74
N THR A 312 -22.54 -11.76 -12.71
CA THR A 312 -22.30 -10.83 -11.60
C THR A 312 -20.82 -10.61 -11.37
N ALA A 313 -20.46 -9.43 -10.85
CA ALA A 313 -19.10 -9.09 -10.45
C ALA A 313 -19.12 -8.54 -9.04
N GLU A 314 -18.25 -9.08 -8.19
CA GLU A 314 -18.12 -8.69 -6.78
C GLU A 314 -16.71 -8.16 -6.49
N PRO A 315 -16.59 -6.97 -5.87
CA PRO A 315 -15.30 -6.52 -5.35
C PRO A 315 -14.94 -7.33 -4.10
N ILE A 316 -13.65 -7.62 -3.90
CA ILE A 316 -13.20 -8.28 -2.67
C ILE A 316 -13.14 -7.29 -1.50
N ASN A 317 -12.66 -6.08 -1.77
CA ASN A 317 -12.59 -5.03 -0.77
C ASN A 317 -13.83 -4.14 -0.88
N SER A 318 -14.52 -3.94 0.23
CA SER A 318 -15.65 -3.03 0.28
C SER A 318 -15.19 -1.57 0.32
N ALA A 319 -16.08 -0.65 -0.07
CA ALA A 319 -15.85 0.79 0.07
C ALA A 319 -15.59 1.20 1.54
N GLU A 320 -16.09 0.42 2.51
CA GLU A 320 -15.94 0.66 3.94
C GLU A 320 -14.50 0.40 4.44
N GLU A 321 -13.70 -0.34 3.70
CA GLU A 321 -12.29 -0.65 4.05
C GLU A 321 -11.31 0.44 3.57
N PHE A 322 -11.75 1.38 2.76
CA PHE A 322 -10.95 2.53 2.31
C PHE A 322 -10.86 3.62 3.38
#